data_4291750f7df29e0245a53b0e752be939
#
_entry.id   4291750f7df29e0245a53b0e752be939
#
_cell.length_a   1.000
_cell.length_b   1.000
_cell.length_c   1.000
_cell.angle_alpha   90.00
_cell.angle_beta   90.00
_cell.angle_gamma   90.00
#
_symmetry.space_group_name_H-M   'P 1'
#
loop_
_entity.id
_entity.type
_entity.pdbx_description
1 polymer ?
#
loop_
_entity_poly.entity_id
_entity_poly.type
_entity_poly.pdbx_seq_one_letter_code
_entity_poly.pdbx_strand_id
1 'polypeptide(L)'
;MSKIEVDEIVKQSGSTLTLGGPGTAVTLGSGATQTGFGRTGTVDWCTTTKTSPFTATSGSGFFVDTSSGGVTVTLPSSPSVGDIVSINDVKGKFGCNAVTLGRGGSKIKGTCSDGTLNKARESVTVFYSGSCQGWVNTADANITCGSGIAFAYNVRYLVVAGGGGGGATCGGMGGAAGGGAGGYRTVCTANFSVLTGTSFPVTVGAGGAGGSTPPSFSSSCATGSNGTNSVFSTITSAAGGFGAFAAPSGCREGGPGGSGGGSGGGPGSSGGTGNTPPVAPPQGNDGGDNGGPARGAGGGGAAAAAGDAASAGNFTGGSGSNTTILGSIPQVPSYGEPGPNPGRYFGGGGGGGLYDTSPETPTASNNGGLGGGGNGGTPGAGSAGTANTGGGGGGGGRAGSAPGASRGGGAGGSGIVILRHATADASPAVSGGDVVATCGSDTIRIFTGSGTFVS
;
A
#
# COMPACT_ATOMS: atom_id res chain seq x y z
N MET A 1 -23.41 -64.46 -31.90
CA MET A 1 -22.43 -63.71 -31.12
C MET A 1 -21.66 -64.70 -30.26
N SER A 2 -20.34 -64.71 -30.38
CA SER A 2 -19.50 -65.58 -29.53
C SER A 2 -19.25 -64.83 -28.22
N LYS A 3 -19.48 -65.49 -27.09
CA LYS A 3 -19.23 -65.01 -25.76
C LYS A 3 -18.13 -65.89 -25.14
N ILE A 4 -17.10 -65.21 -24.56
CA ILE A 4 -16.06 -65.88 -23.77
C ILE A 4 -16.25 -65.38 -22.35
N GLU A 5 -16.48 -66.27 -21.40
CA GLU A 5 -16.56 -66.02 -19.98
C GLU A 5 -15.31 -66.62 -19.32
N VAL A 6 -14.52 -65.71 -18.67
CA VAL A 6 -13.30 -66.09 -17.97
C VAL A 6 -13.20 -65.27 -16.69
N ASP A 7 -12.70 -65.89 -15.64
CA ASP A 7 -12.48 -65.15 -14.36
C ASP A 7 -11.27 -64.22 -14.42
N GLU A 8 -10.27 -64.58 -15.25
CA GLU A 8 -9.05 -63.78 -15.42
C GLU A 8 -8.50 -63.93 -16.83
N ILE A 9 -8.00 -62.87 -17.39
CA ILE A 9 -7.23 -62.84 -18.65
C ILE A 9 -5.83 -62.37 -18.36
N VAL A 10 -4.86 -63.29 -18.34
CA VAL A 10 -3.45 -63.01 -18.15
C VAL A 10 -2.68 -63.29 -19.42
N LYS A 11 -1.61 -62.54 -19.66
CA LYS A 11 -0.71 -62.84 -20.76
C LYS A 11 0.19 -64.00 -20.40
N GLN A 12 0.41 -64.89 -21.36
CA GLN A 12 1.31 -66.05 -21.18
C GLN A 12 2.80 -65.67 -21.39
N SER A 13 3.06 -64.72 -22.28
CA SER A 13 4.42 -64.27 -22.57
C SER A 13 4.40 -62.86 -23.19
N GLY A 14 5.54 -62.16 -23.15
CA GLY A 14 5.65 -60.82 -23.70
C GLY A 14 5.20 -59.69 -22.72
N SER A 15 5.19 -58.43 -23.16
CA SER A 15 4.89 -57.23 -22.34
C SER A 15 3.48 -56.64 -22.57
N THR A 16 2.74 -57.16 -23.56
CA THR A 16 1.48 -56.52 -23.99
C THR A 16 0.36 -57.57 -24.09
N LEU A 17 -0.80 -57.26 -23.54
CA LEU A 17 -2.08 -57.90 -23.80
C LEU A 17 -2.92 -56.92 -24.63
N THR A 18 -3.28 -57.26 -25.86
CA THR A 18 -4.08 -56.40 -26.72
C THR A 18 -5.54 -56.91 -26.70
N LEU A 19 -6.45 -56.03 -26.27
CA LEU A 19 -7.90 -56.27 -26.30
C LEU A 19 -8.51 -55.38 -27.38
N GLY A 20 -9.08 -55.99 -28.41
CA GLY A 20 -9.63 -55.25 -29.57
C GLY A 20 -8.58 -54.84 -30.59
N GLY A 21 -9.02 -54.39 -31.77
CA GLY A 21 -8.22 -53.85 -32.86
C GLY A 21 -8.56 -52.40 -33.14
N PRO A 22 -7.91 -51.77 -34.15
CA PRO A 22 -8.21 -50.39 -34.54
C PRO A 22 -9.70 -50.17 -34.76
N GLY A 23 -10.30 -49.20 -34.10
CA GLY A 23 -11.73 -48.87 -34.17
C GLY A 23 -12.66 -49.75 -33.34
N THR A 24 -12.12 -50.66 -32.51
CA THR A 24 -12.92 -51.51 -31.61
C THR A 24 -13.06 -50.83 -30.25
N ALA A 25 -14.30 -50.68 -29.77
CA ALA A 25 -14.54 -50.21 -28.40
C ALA A 25 -14.44 -51.38 -27.41
N VAL A 26 -13.68 -51.18 -26.32
CA VAL A 26 -13.71 -52.04 -25.15
C VAL A 26 -14.64 -51.41 -24.13
N THR A 27 -15.79 -51.99 -23.87
CA THR A 27 -16.80 -51.42 -22.96
C THR A 27 -16.85 -52.27 -21.68
N LEU A 28 -16.70 -51.57 -20.55
CA LEU A 28 -16.91 -52.21 -19.23
C LEU A 28 -18.39 -52.37 -18.94
N GLY A 29 -18.78 -53.49 -18.34
CA GLY A 29 -20.15 -53.69 -17.87
C GLY A 29 -20.56 -52.70 -16.78
N SER A 30 -21.87 -52.50 -16.60
CA SER A 30 -22.39 -51.64 -15.52
C SER A 30 -21.89 -52.11 -14.15
N GLY A 31 -21.27 -51.21 -13.38
CA GLY A 31 -20.70 -51.54 -12.07
C GLY A 31 -19.26 -52.07 -12.10
N ALA A 32 -18.67 -52.35 -13.29
CA ALA A 32 -17.28 -52.71 -13.40
C ALA A 32 -16.37 -51.48 -13.22
N THR A 33 -15.25 -51.66 -12.50
CA THR A 33 -14.24 -50.61 -12.28
C THR A 33 -12.99 -50.92 -13.06
N GLN A 34 -12.36 -49.87 -13.56
CA GLN A 34 -11.08 -49.91 -14.27
C GLN A 34 -9.96 -49.51 -13.30
N THR A 35 -8.94 -50.38 -13.18
CA THR A 35 -7.75 -50.07 -12.38
C THR A 35 -6.51 -50.30 -13.24
N GLY A 36 -5.59 -49.30 -13.27
CA GLY A 36 -4.29 -49.44 -13.96
C GLY A 36 -4.31 -49.23 -15.47
N PHE A 37 -5.42 -48.96 -16.12
CA PHE A 37 -5.44 -48.52 -17.52
C PHE A 37 -4.96 -47.08 -17.62
N GLY A 38 -4.17 -46.77 -18.64
CA GLY A 38 -3.62 -45.43 -18.88
C GLY A 38 -4.71 -44.36 -18.88
N ARG A 39 -4.50 -43.31 -18.14
CA ARG A 39 -5.47 -42.21 -18.02
C ARG A 39 -5.52 -41.40 -19.29
N THR A 40 -6.71 -41.13 -19.78
CA THR A 40 -6.97 -40.31 -20.96
C THR A 40 -7.10 -38.82 -20.63
N GLY A 41 -6.48 -38.36 -19.54
CA GLY A 41 -6.49 -36.94 -19.15
C GLY A 41 -7.77 -36.47 -18.44
N THR A 42 -8.68 -37.38 -18.08
CA THR A 42 -9.90 -37.12 -17.29
C THR A 42 -9.77 -37.66 -15.87
N VAL A 43 -10.53 -37.06 -14.96
CA VAL A 43 -10.63 -37.49 -13.56
C VAL A 43 -11.94 -38.17 -13.29
N ASP A 44 -11.95 -39.11 -12.33
CA ASP A 44 -13.19 -39.70 -11.80
C ASP A 44 -13.78 -38.73 -10.76
N TRP A 45 -14.94 -38.16 -11.07
CA TRP A 45 -15.56 -37.18 -10.18
C TRP A 45 -16.21 -37.88 -8.97
N CYS A 46 -15.75 -37.46 -7.77
CA CYS A 46 -16.37 -37.85 -6.51
C CYS A 46 -17.78 -37.24 -6.42
N THR A 47 -18.79 -38.09 -6.29
CA THR A 47 -20.20 -37.66 -6.23
C THR A 47 -20.57 -36.97 -4.92
N THR A 48 -19.74 -37.12 -3.87
CA THR A 48 -19.93 -36.48 -2.56
C THR A 48 -19.21 -35.14 -2.51
N THR A 49 -19.98 -34.06 -2.38
CA THR A 49 -19.43 -32.71 -2.20
C THR A 49 -18.62 -32.61 -0.92
N LYS A 50 -17.45 -32.05 -0.99
CA LYS A 50 -16.54 -31.82 0.14
C LYS A 50 -16.79 -30.45 0.77
N THR A 51 -17.05 -30.43 2.08
CA THR A 51 -17.33 -29.23 2.88
C THR A 51 -16.33 -29.01 4.02
N SER A 52 -15.35 -29.90 4.18
CA SER A 52 -14.33 -29.89 5.22
C SER A 52 -12.97 -30.30 4.63
N PRO A 53 -11.84 -30.01 5.32
CA PRO A 53 -10.51 -30.38 4.85
C PRO A 53 -10.36 -31.87 4.53
N PHE A 54 -9.67 -32.20 3.43
CA PHE A 54 -9.42 -33.57 3.01
C PHE A 54 -8.13 -33.69 2.19
N THR A 55 -7.63 -34.92 2.06
CA THR A 55 -6.52 -35.24 1.17
C THR A 55 -7.09 -35.78 -0.14
N ALA A 56 -6.69 -35.20 -1.26
CA ALA A 56 -7.08 -35.61 -2.59
C ALA A 56 -6.37 -36.93 -2.98
N THR A 57 -7.08 -37.76 -3.73
CA THR A 57 -6.53 -38.97 -4.35
C THR A 57 -6.18 -38.68 -5.80
N SER A 58 -5.07 -39.26 -6.28
CA SER A 58 -4.68 -39.14 -7.68
C SER A 58 -5.75 -39.74 -8.58
N GLY A 59 -6.08 -39.08 -9.68
CA GLY A 59 -7.10 -39.46 -10.64
C GLY A 59 -8.49 -39.03 -10.32
N SER A 60 -8.72 -38.30 -9.26
CA SER A 60 -10.07 -37.93 -8.83
C SER A 60 -10.33 -36.42 -9.01
N GLY A 61 -11.60 -36.12 -9.29
CA GLY A 61 -12.16 -34.77 -9.27
C GLY A 61 -13.07 -34.59 -8.06
N PHE A 62 -13.07 -33.40 -7.49
CA PHE A 62 -13.82 -33.09 -6.27
C PHE A 62 -14.68 -31.85 -6.46
N PHE A 63 -15.96 -31.97 -6.13
CA PHE A 63 -16.85 -30.85 -5.92
C PHE A 63 -16.63 -30.31 -4.50
N VAL A 64 -16.24 -29.04 -4.38
CA VAL A 64 -15.97 -28.41 -3.09
C VAL A 64 -16.95 -27.28 -2.84
N ASP A 65 -17.52 -27.24 -1.64
CA ASP A 65 -18.44 -26.21 -1.19
C ASP A 65 -17.83 -25.50 0.02
N THR A 66 -17.49 -24.23 -0.15
CA THR A 66 -16.94 -23.37 0.88
C THR A 66 -17.95 -22.38 1.47
N SER A 67 -19.26 -22.65 1.33
CA SER A 67 -20.32 -21.77 1.83
C SER A 67 -20.22 -21.51 3.35
N SER A 68 -19.73 -22.49 4.11
CA SER A 68 -19.60 -22.42 5.58
C SER A 68 -18.21 -21.97 6.06
N GLY A 69 -17.23 -21.82 5.16
CA GLY A 69 -15.83 -21.45 5.48
C GLY A 69 -14.83 -22.00 4.50
N GLY A 70 -13.58 -21.57 4.59
CA GLY A 70 -12.49 -22.05 3.74
C GLY A 70 -12.23 -23.55 3.94
N VAL A 71 -11.89 -24.25 2.86
CA VAL A 71 -11.58 -25.69 2.87
C VAL A 71 -10.13 -25.90 2.42
N THR A 72 -9.39 -26.76 3.13
CA THR A 72 -8.05 -27.20 2.69
C THR A 72 -8.16 -28.50 1.92
N VAL A 73 -7.66 -28.49 0.68
CA VAL A 73 -7.51 -29.69 -0.17
C VAL A 73 -6.02 -30.00 -0.26
N THR A 74 -5.58 -31.06 0.41
CA THR A 74 -4.17 -31.47 0.38
C THR A 74 -3.93 -32.38 -0.81
N LEU A 75 -2.97 -32.04 -1.68
CA LEU A 75 -2.55 -32.86 -2.81
C LEU A 75 -1.81 -34.13 -2.32
N PRO A 76 -1.78 -35.21 -3.12
CA PRO A 76 -1.07 -36.44 -2.78
C PRO A 76 0.39 -36.19 -2.37
N SER A 77 0.86 -36.86 -1.31
CA SER A 77 2.20 -36.64 -0.74
C SER A 77 3.33 -37.36 -1.48
N SER A 78 3.00 -38.39 -2.26
CA SER A 78 3.98 -39.18 -3.05
C SER A 78 3.46 -39.34 -4.47
N PRO A 79 3.34 -38.23 -5.23
CA PRO A 79 2.78 -38.31 -6.57
C PRO A 79 3.78 -38.88 -7.58
N SER A 80 3.24 -39.60 -8.58
CA SER A 80 3.96 -40.00 -9.78
C SER A 80 3.74 -39.04 -10.93
N VAL A 81 4.72 -38.89 -11.83
CA VAL A 81 4.56 -38.08 -13.03
C VAL A 81 3.35 -38.51 -13.83
N GLY A 82 2.46 -37.57 -14.15
CA GLY A 82 1.17 -37.81 -14.80
C GLY A 82 -0.01 -37.98 -13.84
N ASP A 83 0.19 -37.97 -12.53
CA ASP A 83 -0.90 -37.91 -11.57
C ASP A 83 -1.72 -36.64 -11.76
N ILE A 84 -3.04 -36.74 -11.61
CA ILE A 84 -4.00 -35.67 -11.92
C ILE A 84 -5.02 -35.53 -10.78
N VAL A 85 -5.36 -34.30 -10.45
CA VAL A 85 -6.40 -33.91 -9.48
C VAL A 85 -7.21 -32.76 -10.04
N SER A 86 -8.55 -32.82 -9.94
CA SER A 86 -9.42 -31.70 -10.30
C SER A 86 -10.23 -31.21 -9.11
N ILE A 87 -10.45 -29.92 -9.03
CA ILE A 87 -11.22 -29.25 -7.97
C ILE A 87 -12.19 -28.28 -8.64
N ASN A 88 -13.46 -28.31 -8.24
CA ASN A 88 -14.51 -27.47 -8.79
C ASN A 88 -15.29 -26.75 -7.68
N ASP A 89 -15.49 -25.45 -7.83
CA ASP A 89 -16.36 -24.62 -6.97
C ASP A 89 -17.84 -24.86 -7.32
N VAL A 90 -18.46 -25.83 -6.69
CA VAL A 90 -19.85 -26.21 -6.99
C VAL A 90 -20.87 -25.14 -6.61
N LYS A 91 -20.56 -24.26 -5.64
CA LYS A 91 -21.47 -23.21 -5.14
C LYS A 91 -21.08 -21.78 -5.54
N GLY A 92 -19.94 -21.59 -6.21
CA GLY A 92 -19.44 -20.25 -6.55
C GLY A 92 -18.98 -19.45 -5.35
N LYS A 93 -18.46 -20.10 -4.31
CA LYS A 93 -18.12 -19.48 -3.03
C LYS A 93 -16.62 -19.33 -2.76
N PHE A 94 -15.74 -19.81 -3.63
CA PHE A 94 -14.29 -19.65 -3.46
C PHE A 94 -13.86 -18.18 -3.38
N GLY A 95 -14.59 -17.28 -4.04
CA GLY A 95 -14.33 -15.84 -3.94
C GLY A 95 -14.63 -15.22 -2.57
N CYS A 96 -15.49 -15.85 -1.77
CA CYS A 96 -15.80 -15.41 -0.40
C CYS A 96 -14.99 -16.18 0.64
N ASN A 97 -14.86 -17.48 0.46
CA ASN A 97 -14.16 -18.40 1.34
C ASN A 97 -13.25 -19.29 0.49
N ALA A 98 -11.99 -18.93 0.39
CA ALA A 98 -11.04 -19.57 -0.49
C ALA A 98 -10.77 -21.04 -0.12
N VAL A 99 -10.37 -21.82 -1.13
CA VAL A 99 -9.75 -23.12 -0.93
C VAL A 99 -8.26 -22.97 -0.78
N THR A 100 -7.67 -23.54 0.27
CA THR A 100 -6.22 -23.74 0.38
C THR A 100 -5.85 -25.04 -0.32
N LEU A 101 -5.00 -24.96 -1.35
CA LEU A 101 -4.46 -26.11 -2.03
C LEU A 101 -3.14 -26.51 -1.38
N GLY A 102 -3.22 -27.42 -0.42
CA GLY A 102 -2.05 -27.91 0.31
C GLY A 102 -1.16 -28.76 -0.60
N ARG A 103 0.12 -28.49 -0.63
CA ARG A 103 1.09 -29.08 -1.56
C ARG A 103 1.48 -30.54 -1.27
N GLY A 104 1.06 -31.12 -0.12
CA GLY A 104 1.36 -32.49 0.24
C GLY A 104 2.86 -32.86 0.28
N GLY A 105 3.75 -31.87 0.49
CA GLY A 105 5.20 -32.05 0.47
C GLY A 105 5.85 -31.79 -0.89
N SER A 106 5.11 -31.80 -2.00
CA SER A 106 5.61 -31.50 -3.35
C SER A 106 5.53 -29.99 -3.64
N LYS A 107 6.22 -29.52 -4.68
CA LYS A 107 6.06 -28.13 -5.16
C LYS A 107 4.74 -27.96 -5.90
N ILE A 108 4.27 -26.70 -5.97
CA ILE A 108 3.19 -26.27 -6.87
C ILE A 108 3.78 -25.16 -7.74
N LYS A 109 3.77 -25.34 -9.06
CA LYS A 109 4.33 -24.39 -10.05
C LYS A 109 5.77 -23.94 -9.69
N GLY A 110 6.58 -24.87 -9.22
CA GLY A 110 7.96 -24.60 -8.81
C GLY A 110 8.14 -23.99 -7.42
N THR A 111 7.05 -23.56 -6.76
CA THR A 111 7.11 -22.93 -5.43
C THR A 111 6.93 -23.96 -4.30
N CYS A 112 7.54 -23.68 -3.14
CA CYS A 112 7.39 -24.48 -1.93
C CYS A 112 6.28 -23.94 -1.00
N SER A 113 5.31 -23.22 -1.53
CA SER A 113 4.14 -22.69 -0.81
C SER A 113 2.86 -23.37 -1.22
N ASP A 114 1.89 -23.40 -0.33
CA ASP A 114 0.54 -23.85 -0.63
C ASP A 114 -0.14 -22.86 -1.59
N GLY A 115 -0.99 -23.36 -2.47
CA GLY A 115 -1.76 -22.56 -3.40
C GLY A 115 -3.10 -22.08 -2.81
N THR A 116 -3.73 -21.13 -3.46
CA THR A 116 -5.06 -20.65 -3.09
C THR A 116 -5.97 -20.59 -4.32
N LEU A 117 -7.19 -21.11 -4.21
CA LEU A 117 -8.25 -20.96 -5.20
C LEU A 117 -9.26 -19.97 -4.62
N ASN A 118 -9.37 -18.79 -5.22
CA ASN A 118 -10.14 -17.67 -4.65
C ASN A 118 -11.06 -16.97 -5.65
N LYS A 119 -11.37 -17.61 -6.77
CA LYS A 119 -12.30 -17.05 -7.74
C LYS A 119 -13.63 -17.80 -7.69
N ALA A 120 -14.74 -17.07 -7.69
CA ALA A 120 -16.06 -17.67 -7.74
C ALA A 120 -16.24 -18.52 -9.02
N ARG A 121 -16.79 -19.72 -8.87
CA ARG A 121 -16.99 -20.71 -9.94
C ARG A 121 -15.71 -21.21 -10.59
N GLU A 122 -14.61 -21.18 -9.87
CA GLU A 122 -13.32 -21.67 -10.35
C GLU A 122 -13.31 -23.20 -10.47
N SER A 123 -12.70 -23.69 -11.53
CA SER A 123 -12.40 -25.11 -11.71
C SER A 123 -10.95 -25.25 -12.13
N VAL A 124 -10.17 -25.99 -11.36
CA VAL A 124 -8.74 -26.18 -11.60
C VAL A 124 -8.42 -27.66 -11.69
N THR A 125 -7.69 -28.03 -12.73
CA THR A 125 -7.10 -29.35 -12.87
C THR A 125 -5.59 -29.23 -12.80
N VAL A 126 -4.96 -29.95 -11.88
CA VAL A 126 -3.52 -30.01 -11.72
C VAL A 126 -3.00 -31.39 -12.03
N PHE A 127 -1.82 -31.46 -12.64
CA PHE A 127 -1.10 -32.71 -12.86
C PHE A 127 0.33 -32.59 -12.32
N TYR A 128 0.87 -33.71 -11.87
CA TYR A 128 2.22 -33.75 -11.37
C TYR A 128 3.23 -33.91 -12.51
N SER A 129 4.13 -32.94 -12.68
CA SER A 129 5.11 -32.90 -13.77
C SER A 129 6.52 -33.34 -13.35
N GLY A 130 6.70 -33.70 -12.07
CA GLY A 130 7.99 -34.09 -11.50
C GLY A 130 8.49 -33.14 -10.42
N SER A 131 9.59 -33.47 -9.77
CA SER A 131 10.10 -32.77 -8.59
C SER A 131 10.51 -31.31 -8.84
N CYS A 132 10.82 -30.94 -10.08
CA CYS A 132 11.28 -29.59 -10.43
C CYS A 132 10.14 -28.55 -10.32
N GLN A 133 9.01 -28.78 -11.00
CA GLN A 133 7.85 -27.91 -11.00
C GLN A 133 6.75 -28.39 -10.03
N GLY A 134 6.71 -29.69 -9.76
CA GLY A 134 5.68 -30.27 -8.92
C GLY A 134 4.32 -30.35 -9.63
N TRP A 135 3.29 -29.93 -8.95
CA TRP A 135 1.93 -29.84 -9.48
C TRP A 135 1.78 -28.57 -10.32
N VAL A 136 1.29 -28.72 -11.55
CA VAL A 136 1.05 -27.63 -12.50
C VAL A 136 -0.36 -27.74 -13.06
N ASN A 137 -1.00 -26.63 -13.36
CA ASN A 137 -2.34 -26.62 -13.95
C ASN A 137 -2.29 -26.62 -15.49
N THR A 138 -3.35 -27.12 -16.11
CA THR A 138 -3.43 -27.30 -17.58
C THR A 138 -3.79 -26.01 -18.34
N ALA A 139 -4.24 -24.98 -17.66
CA ALA A 139 -4.80 -23.76 -18.27
C ALA A 139 -4.15 -22.49 -17.72
N ASP A 140 -2.85 -22.30 -18.00
CA ASP A 140 -2.13 -21.04 -17.71
C ASP A 140 -1.88 -20.19 -18.96
N ALA A 141 -2.57 -20.48 -20.05
CA ALA A 141 -2.44 -19.69 -21.28
C ALA A 141 -3.14 -18.34 -21.09
N ASN A 142 -2.34 -17.30 -20.82
CA ASN A 142 -2.74 -15.91 -20.95
C ASN A 142 -3.77 -15.38 -19.94
N ILE A 143 -3.38 -15.35 -18.65
CA ILE A 143 -4.25 -14.89 -17.58
C ILE A 143 -4.20 -13.37 -17.46
N THR A 144 -5.04 -12.66 -18.17
CA THR A 144 -5.27 -11.24 -17.91
C THR A 144 -6.26 -11.02 -16.74
N CYS A 145 -7.09 -12.00 -16.40
CA CYS A 145 -8.03 -11.99 -15.26
C CYS A 145 -8.47 -13.43 -14.91
N GLY A 146 -7.54 -14.40 -14.89
CA GLY A 146 -7.90 -15.80 -14.98
C GLY A 146 -8.02 -16.54 -13.66
N SER A 147 -8.77 -17.63 -13.74
CA SER A 147 -8.73 -18.73 -12.79
C SER A 147 -7.34 -19.37 -12.78
N GLY A 148 -6.74 -19.48 -11.64
CA GLY A 148 -5.43 -20.09 -11.46
C GLY A 148 -5.05 -20.16 -10.01
N ILE A 149 -4.11 -21.04 -9.66
CA ILE A 149 -3.62 -21.17 -8.30
C ILE A 149 -2.90 -19.87 -7.93
N ALA A 150 -3.46 -19.14 -6.98
CA ALA A 150 -2.86 -17.95 -6.42
C ALA A 150 -1.91 -18.31 -5.28
N PHE A 151 -0.82 -17.58 -5.16
CA PHE A 151 0.15 -17.74 -4.07
C PHE A 151 0.18 -16.47 -3.24
N ALA A 152 0.28 -16.64 -1.92
CA ALA A 152 0.47 -15.52 -1.03
C ALA A 152 1.95 -15.09 -1.03
N TYR A 153 2.19 -13.78 -1.12
CA TYR A 153 3.50 -13.21 -0.86
C TYR A 153 3.39 -11.90 -0.09
N ASN A 154 4.49 -11.45 0.48
CA ASN A 154 4.48 -10.30 1.36
C ASN A 154 5.00 -9.05 0.65
N VAL A 155 4.30 -7.94 0.89
CA VAL A 155 4.66 -6.61 0.39
C VAL A 155 4.99 -5.71 1.57
N ARG A 156 6.14 -5.03 1.52
CA ARG A 156 6.45 -3.89 2.38
C ARG A 156 5.88 -2.63 1.75
N TYR A 157 5.37 -1.73 2.55
CA TYR A 157 4.79 -0.50 2.04
C TYR A 157 5.26 0.73 2.81
N LEU A 158 5.23 1.85 2.10
CA LEU A 158 5.20 3.20 2.63
C LEU A 158 4.02 3.93 1.99
N VAL A 159 3.14 4.48 2.79
CA VAL A 159 1.99 5.30 2.38
C VAL A 159 2.11 6.64 3.08
N VAL A 160 2.38 7.70 2.31
CA VAL A 160 2.46 9.07 2.82
C VAL A 160 1.36 9.88 2.17
N ALA A 161 0.52 10.54 2.97
CA ALA A 161 -0.53 11.42 2.50
C ALA A 161 0.00 12.78 2.06
N GLY A 162 -0.85 13.59 1.42
CA GLY A 162 -0.53 14.98 1.09
C GLY A 162 -0.43 15.84 2.34
N GLY A 163 0.57 16.72 2.41
CA GLY A 163 0.75 17.70 3.49
C GLY A 163 -0.28 18.82 3.43
N GLY A 164 -0.56 19.47 4.55
CA GLY A 164 -1.38 20.68 4.64
C GLY A 164 -0.67 21.92 4.11
N GLY A 165 -1.41 22.88 3.60
CA GLY A 165 -0.88 24.20 3.21
C GLY A 165 -0.61 25.08 4.42
N GLY A 166 0.39 25.96 4.35
CA GLY A 166 0.64 26.99 5.34
C GLY A 166 -0.38 28.13 5.29
N GLY A 167 -0.56 28.85 6.39
CA GLY A 167 -1.43 30.01 6.50
C GLY A 167 -0.83 31.25 5.86
N ALA A 168 -1.69 32.26 5.55
CA ALA A 168 -1.28 33.58 5.06
C ALA A 168 -1.17 34.60 6.20
N THR A 169 -0.52 35.75 5.92
CA THR A 169 -0.53 36.91 6.80
C THR A 169 -1.46 38.01 6.26
N CYS A 170 -2.04 38.83 7.16
CA CYS A 170 -2.75 40.04 6.84
C CYS A 170 -1.96 41.26 7.33
N GLY A 171 -2.07 42.35 6.58
CA GLY A 171 -1.36 43.61 6.87
C GLY A 171 -1.55 44.08 8.31
N GLY A 172 -0.54 44.03 9.15
CA GLY A 172 -0.54 44.54 10.55
C GLY A 172 -0.42 43.46 11.62
N MET A 173 -0.62 42.19 11.28
CA MET A 173 -0.62 41.05 12.19
C MET A 173 0.59 40.14 11.96
N GLY A 174 0.95 39.32 12.94
CA GLY A 174 2.17 38.52 12.99
C GLY A 174 2.38 37.53 11.85
N GLY A 175 3.34 36.62 12.01
CA GLY A 175 3.61 35.49 11.10
C GLY A 175 2.50 34.46 11.11
N ALA A 176 2.27 33.83 9.97
CA ALA A 176 1.29 32.74 9.83
C ALA A 176 1.95 31.39 10.07
N ALA A 177 1.13 30.37 10.36
CA ALA A 177 1.60 29.05 10.73
C ALA A 177 1.94 28.16 9.54
N GLY A 178 2.86 27.22 9.75
CA GLY A 178 3.16 26.12 8.84
C GLY A 178 2.09 25.04 8.85
N GLY A 179 1.87 24.41 7.69
CA GLY A 179 1.00 23.25 7.54
C GLY A 179 1.63 21.98 8.11
N GLY A 180 0.82 21.07 8.63
CA GLY A 180 1.26 19.75 9.08
C GLY A 180 1.63 18.83 7.92
N ALA A 181 2.52 17.90 8.17
CA ALA A 181 2.84 16.85 7.23
C ALA A 181 1.66 15.88 7.02
N GLY A 182 1.60 15.28 5.85
CA GLY A 182 0.74 14.12 5.61
C GLY A 182 1.13 12.97 6.52
N GLY A 183 0.14 12.16 6.93
CA GLY A 183 0.38 10.99 7.74
C GLY A 183 1.38 10.07 7.06
N TYR A 184 2.16 9.38 7.84
CA TYR A 184 3.20 8.45 7.44
C TYR A 184 2.89 7.07 7.98
N ARG A 185 2.61 6.09 7.09
CA ARG A 185 2.33 4.72 7.46
C ARG A 185 3.26 3.76 6.74
N THR A 186 3.96 2.94 7.48
CA THR A 186 4.93 1.99 6.93
C THR A 186 4.88 0.68 7.67
N VAL A 187 5.30 -0.38 6.98
CA VAL A 187 5.68 -1.64 7.58
C VAL A 187 7.07 -2.02 7.08
N CYS A 188 8.01 -2.09 8.00
CA CYS A 188 9.41 -2.42 7.69
C CYS A 188 9.66 -3.93 7.64
N THR A 189 8.87 -4.72 8.35
CA THR A 189 8.85 -6.19 8.29
C THR A 189 7.74 -6.60 7.34
N ALA A 190 8.03 -7.42 6.35
CA ALA A 190 7.15 -7.81 5.27
C ALA A 190 5.89 -8.55 5.78
N ASN A 191 4.83 -7.82 6.12
CA ASN A 191 3.64 -8.39 6.75
C ASN A 191 2.32 -8.03 6.06
N PHE A 192 2.34 -7.30 4.93
CA PHE A 192 1.14 -7.13 4.14
C PHE A 192 1.09 -8.23 3.09
N SER A 193 0.32 -9.28 3.39
CA SER A 193 0.17 -10.42 2.49
C SER A 193 -0.78 -10.08 1.36
N VAL A 194 -0.38 -10.37 0.14
CA VAL A 194 -1.18 -10.25 -1.08
C VAL A 194 -1.24 -11.60 -1.78
N LEU A 195 -2.33 -11.88 -2.49
CA LEU A 195 -2.44 -13.04 -3.36
C LEU A 195 -2.14 -12.63 -4.80
N THR A 196 -1.34 -13.41 -5.50
CA THR A 196 -1.02 -13.19 -6.92
C THR A 196 -2.30 -13.03 -7.75
N GLY A 197 -2.30 -12.08 -8.68
CA GLY A 197 -3.44 -11.77 -9.55
C GLY A 197 -4.56 -10.97 -8.88
N THR A 198 -4.34 -10.40 -7.70
CA THR A 198 -5.30 -9.52 -7.03
C THR A 198 -4.99 -8.06 -7.32
N SER A 199 -6.03 -7.27 -7.60
CA SER A 199 -5.91 -5.84 -7.86
C SER A 199 -6.18 -5.03 -6.59
N PHE A 200 -5.27 -4.10 -6.30
CA PHE A 200 -5.37 -3.19 -5.16
C PHE A 200 -5.39 -1.75 -5.66
N PRO A 201 -6.45 -0.98 -5.38
CA PRO A 201 -6.45 0.44 -5.70
C PRO A 201 -5.40 1.18 -4.87
N VAL A 202 -4.72 2.12 -5.52
CA VAL A 202 -3.76 3.03 -4.90
C VAL A 202 -4.25 4.46 -5.12
N THR A 203 -4.40 5.21 -4.05
CA THR A 203 -4.69 6.65 -4.10
C THR A 203 -3.50 7.41 -3.55
N VAL A 204 -3.04 8.41 -4.28
CA VAL A 204 -1.99 9.33 -3.81
C VAL A 204 -2.61 10.68 -3.55
N GLY A 205 -2.48 11.15 -2.31
CA GLY A 205 -3.07 12.39 -1.84
C GLY A 205 -2.35 13.63 -2.38
N ALA A 206 -3.10 14.63 -2.79
CA ALA A 206 -2.57 15.94 -3.15
C ALA A 206 -2.24 16.76 -1.90
N GLY A 207 -1.27 17.67 -2.01
CA GLY A 207 -1.02 18.69 -0.99
C GLY A 207 -2.14 19.70 -0.91
N GLY A 208 -2.37 20.26 0.27
CA GLY A 208 -3.32 21.34 0.51
C GLY A 208 -2.84 22.67 -0.07
N ALA A 209 -3.74 23.50 -0.53
CA ALA A 209 -3.41 24.84 -1.00
C ALA A 209 -2.91 25.72 0.17
N GLY A 210 -1.89 26.55 -0.08
CA GLY A 210 -1.49 27.59 0.86
C GLY A 210 -2.55 28.68 0.98
N GLY A 211 -2.61 29.33 2.13
CA GLY A 211 -3.49 30.48 2.36
C GLY A 211 -3.22 31.59 1.34
N SER A 212 -4.27 32.08 0.71
CA SER A 212 -4.17 33.18 -0.26
C SER A 212 -4.05 34.53 0.47
N THR A 213 -3.35 35.50 -0.15
CA THR A 213 -3.26 36.84 0.37
C THR A 213 -4.62 37.55 0.33
N PRO A 214 -5.23 37.89 1.50
CA PRO A 214 -6.47 38.65 1.47
C PRO A 214 -6.22 40.08 1.00
N PRO A 215 -7.17 40.71 0.29
CA PRO A 215 -7.13 42.15 0.07
C PRO A 215 -7.24 42.85 1.44
N SER A 216 -6.33 43.78 1.74
CA SER A 216 -6.13 44.54 2.97
C SER A 216 -7.15 44.36 4.10
N PHE A 217 -6.67 44.06 5.33
CA PHE A 217 -7.44 43.99 6.60
C PHE A 217 -8.77 43.20 6.55
N SER A 218 -8.83 42.12 5.82
CA SER A 218 -10.02 41.27 5.78
C SER A 218 -10.21 40.52 7.11
N SER A 219 -11.45 40.46 7.59
CA SER A 219 -11.85 39.57 8.69
C SER A 219 -11.96 38.09 8.27
N SER A 220 -11.76 37.79 6.97
CA SER A 220 -11.83 36.43 6.44
C SER A 220 -10.55 35.65 6.77
N CYS A 221 -10.73 34.45 7.25
CA CYS A 221 -9.61 33.53 7.53
C CYS A 221 -8.88 33.16 6.22
N ALA A 222 -7.58 33.40 6.17
CA ALA A 222 -6.74 32.96 5.07
C ALA A 222 -5.80 31.83 5.56
N THR A 223 -6.40 30.82 6.17
CA THR A 223 -5.72 29.58 6.56
C THR A 223 -5.29 28.82 5.31
N GLY A 224 -4.33 27.92 5.42
CA GLY A 224 -4.12 26.90 4.41
C GLY A 224 -5.33 25.96 4.31
N SER A 225 -5.22 24.98 3.43
CA SER A 225 -6.17 23.87 3.32
C SER A 225 -5.48 22.56 3.75
N ASN A 226 -6.26 21.62 4.27
CA ASN A 226 -5.74 20.27 4.48
C ASN A 226 -5.30 19.67 3.15
N GLY A 227 -4.35 18.75 3.17
CA GLY A 227 -4.07 17.86 2.05
C GLY A 227 -5.19 16.86 1.81
N THR A 228 -4.91 15.81 1.07
CA THR A 228 -5.81 14.67 0.89
C THR A 228 -5.13 13.36 1.28
N ASN A 229 -5.95 12.35 1.62
CA ASN A 229 -5.45 11.06 2.08
C ASN A 229 -4.76 10.28 0.97
N SER A 230 -3.75 9.47 1.35
CA SER A 230 -3.23 8.40 0.49
C SER A 230 -3.72 7.05 0.99
N VAL A 231 -3.99 6.15 0.06
CA VAL A 231 -4.55 4.82 0.37
C VAL A 231 -3.83 3.75 -0.43
N PHE A 232 -3.47 2.67 0.23
CA PHE A 232 -3.10 1.40 -0.39
C PHE A 232 -3.93 0.29 0.23
N SER A 233 -4.81 -0.32 -0.55
CA SER A 233 -5.74 -1.34 -0.04
C SER A 233 -6.56 -0.83 1.15
N THR A 234 -6.39 -1.44 2.32
CA THR A 234 -7.02 -1.05 3.59
C THR A 234 -6.21 -0.04 4.40
N ILE A 235 -5.02 0.32 3.94
CA ILE A 235 -4.11 1.22 4.65
C ILE A 235 -4.40 2.65 4.19
N THR A 236 -5.01 3.44 5.06
CA THR A 236 -5.23 4.87 4.82
C THR A 236 -4.26 5.69 5.65
N SER A 237 -3.53 6.58 5.01
CA SER A 237 -2.74 7.63 5.63
C SER A 237 -3.52 8.94 5.55
N ALA A 238 -3.69 9.63 6.67
CA ALA A 238 -4.52 10.83 6.75
C ALA A 238 -3.77 12.06 6.23
N ALA A 239 -4.50 12.97 5.60
CA ALA A 239 -3.99 14.26 5.15
C ALA A 239 -3.34 15.07 6.26
N GLY A 240 -2.36 15.91 5.94
CA GLY A 240 -1.80 16.91 6.85
C GLY A 240 -2.77 18.04 7.13
N GLY A 241 -2.78 18.55 8.37
CA GLY A 241 -3.59 19.66 8.83
C GLY A 241 -3.12 21.00 8.27
N PHE A 242 -4.02 21.93 8.00
CA PHE A 242 -3.69 23.27 7.52
C PHE A 242 -2.99 24.11 8.59
N GLY A 243 -2.08 25.00 8.17
CA GLY A 243 -1.51 26.05 9.00
C GLY A 243 -2.48 27.21 9.18
N ALA A 244 -2.52 27.75 10.40
CA ALA A 244 -3.42 28.80 10.80
C ALA A 244 -3.03 30.18 10.23
N PHE A 245 -4.00 31.05 10.16
CA PHE A 245 -3.84 32.44 9.73
C PHE A 245 -3.37 33.35 10.88
N ALA A 246 -2.61 34.36 10.56
CA ALA A 246 -2.12 35.35 11.54
C ALA A 246 -3.12 36.52 11.74
N ALA A 247 -4.36 36.23 12.15
CA ALA A 247 -5.40 37.23 12.24
C ALA A 247 -6.20 37.20 13.55
N PRO A 248 -7.20 38.09 13.75
CA PRO A 248 -7.96 38.16 15.00
C PRO A 248 -8.59 36.84 15.40
N SER A 249 -8.98 36.75 16.66
CA SER A 249 -9.53 35.56 17.31
C SER A 249 -10.52 34.77 16.44
N GLY A 250 -10.28 33.47 16.26
CA GLY A 250 -11.16 32.53 15.53
C GLY A 250 -10.53 31.84 14.31
N CYS A 251 -9.39 32.33 13.79
CA CYS A 251 -8.68 31.73 12.65
C CYS A 251 -7.25 31.29 13.01
N ARG A 252 -6.96 31.18 14.29
CA ARG A 252 -5.59 30.96 14.80
C ARG A 252 -5.25 29.52 15.13
N GLU A 253 -6.27 28.69 15.17
CA GLU A 253 -6.08 27.26 15.47
C GLU A 253 -5.56 26.52 14.26
N GLY A 254 -4.57 25.69 14.49
CA GLY A 254 -4.08 24.75 13.46
C GLY A 254 -5.06 23.66 13.16
N GLY A 255 -5.11 23.19 11.89
CA GLY A 255 -5.96 22.09 11.46
C GLY A 255 -5.45 20.73 11.97
N PRO A 256 -6.36 19.82 12.41
CA PRO A 256 -5.97 18.45 12.72
C PRO A 256 -5.67 17.65 11.44
N GLY A 257 -4.89 16.58 11.58
CA GLY A 257 -4.54 15.74 10.46
C GLY A 257 -3.66 14.54 10.81
N GLY A 258 -3.07 13.92 9.79
CA GLY A 258 -2.02 12.93 9.97
C GLY A 258 -0.90 13.49 10.85
N SER A 259 -0.41 14.67 10.51
CA SER A 259 0.23 15.60 11.45
C SER A 259 -0.56 16.91 11.47
N GLY A 260 -0.63 17.55 12.63
CA GLY A 260 -1.37 18.78 12.85
C GLY A 260 -0.67 20.00 12.26
N GLY A 261 -1.41 21.01 11.79
CA GLY A 261 -0.90 22.30 11.38
C GLY A 261 -0.54 23.15 12.59
N GLY A 262 0.39 24.12 12.45
CA GLY A 262 0.75 25.05 13.50
C GLY A 262 -0.33 26.08 13.77
N SER A 263 -0.28 26.71 14.95
CA SER A 263 -1.16 27.83 15.32
C SER A 263 -0.64 29.18 14.85
N GLY A 264 -1.55 30.09 14.52
CA GLY A 264 -1.25 31.47 14.13
C GLY A 264 -0.95 32.37 15.30
N GLY A 265 -0.41 33.60 15.03
CA GLY A 265 0.00 34.54 16.05
C GLY A 265 -1.11 35.01 16.98
N GLY A 266 -0.95 34.76 18.27
CA GLY A 266 -1.80 35.25 19.35
C GLY A 266 -1.72 34.37 20.57
N PRO A 267 -1.82 34.95 21.79
CA PRO A 267 -1.73 34.17 23.01
C PRO A 267 -2.88 33.18 23.09
N GLY A 268 -2.55 31.95 23.50
CA GLY A 268 -3.51 30.86 23.79
C GLY A 268 -4.08 30.16 22.57
N SER A 269 -3.48 30.31 21.38
CA SER A 269 -3.85 29.50 20.21
C SER A 269 -3.08 28.18 20.15
N SER A 270 -3.77 27.12 19.82
CA SER A 270 -3.24 25.75 19.82
C SER A 270 -2.97 25.24 18.40
N GLY A 271 -1.90 24.48 18.26
CA GLY A 271 -1.66 23.68 17.08
C GLY A 271 -2.72 22.60 16.89
N GLY A 272 -2.85 22.15 15.68
CA GLY A 272 -3.74 21.05 15.33
C GLY A 272 -3.24 19.73 15.90
N THR A 273 -4.15 18.86 16.28
CA THR A 273 -3.81 17.52 16.73
C THR A 273 -3.34 16.63 15.57
N GLY A 274 -2.22 15.95 15.78
CA GLY A 274 -1.71 14.91 14.91
C GLY A 274 -2.39 13.58 15.13
N ASN A 275 -1.99 12.57 14.36
CA ASN A 275 -2.55 11.22 14.40
C ASN A 275 -4.09 11.21 14.39
N THR A 276 -4.68 12.04 13.53
CA THR A 276 -6.13 12.18 13.40
C THR A 276 -6.59 11.74 12.01
N PRO A 277 -7.48 10.72 11.90
CA PRO A 277 -7.96 9.85 12.98
C PRO A 277 -6.84 9.02 13.61
N PRO A 278 -7.01 8.59 14.89
CA PRO A 278 -5.97 7.87 15.62
C PRO A 278 -5.72 6.49 15.02
N VAL A 279 -4.45 6.14 14.83
CA VAL A 279 -3.98 4.83 14.38
C VAL A 279 -2.77 4.39 15.20
N ALA A 280 -2.50 3.10 15.20
CA ALA A 280 -1.31 2.52 15.83
C ALA A 280 -0.48 1.77 14.77
N PRO A 281 0.85 2.01 14.71
CA PRO A 281 1.57 3.12 15.35
C PRO A 281 1.07 4.49 14.85
N PRO A 282 1.31 5.58 15.61
CA PRO A 282 0.91 6.93 15.22
C PRO A 282 1.47 7.32 13.85
N GLN A 283 0.65 8.02 13.04
CA GLN A 283 1.01 8.42 11.68
C GLN A 283 1.62 9.82 11.58
N GLY A 284 1.69 10.56 12.70
CA GLY A 284 2.26 11.88 12.79
C GLY A 284 2.02 12.51 14.16
N ASN A 285 2.45 13.74 14.33
CA ASN A 285 2.48 14.47 15.61
C ASN A 285 1.75 15.81 15.51
N ASP A 286 1.53 16.44 16.67
CA ASP A 286 0.84 17.72 16.80
C ASP A 286 1.63 18.85 16.15
N GLY A 287 0.89 19.88 15.72
CA GLY A 287 1.44 21.18 15.36
C GLY A 287 1.86 21.96 16.58
N GLY A 288 2.74 22.96 16.40
CA GLY A 288 3.22 23.82 17.47
C GLY A 288 2.19 24.81 17.95
N ASP A 289 2.20 25.08 19.25
CA ASP A 289 1.38 26.10 19.92
C ASP A 289 2.02 27.48 19.83
N ASN A 290 1.20 28.52 19.92
CA ASN A 290 1.68 29.89 19.97
C ASN A 290 1.25 30.61 21.28
N GLY A 291 2.25 30.98 22.06
CA GLY A 291 2.05 31.78 23.28
C GLY A 291 2.27 33.28 23.09
N GLY A 292 2.62 33.76 21.91
CA GLY A 292 3.05 35.14 21.66
C GLY A 292 2.33 35.88 20.52
N PRO A 293 2.31 37.25 20.51
CA PRO A 293 1.44 38.01 19.61
C PRO A 293 1.89 38.14 18.16
N ALA A 294 3.11 37.67 17.78
CA ALA A 294 3.69 38.14 16.51
C ALA A 294 4.25 37.05 15.58
N ARG A 295 4.04 35.74 15.87
CA ARG A 295 4.77 34.67 15.20
C ARG A 295 3.87 33.50 14.88
N GLY A 296 4.07 32.78 13.79
CA GLY A 296 3.40 31.54 13.46
C GLY A 296 4.18 30.34 13.96
N ALA A 297 3.51 29.33 14.50
CA ALA A 297 4.15 28.07 14.89
C ALA A 297 4.38 27.15 13.69
N GLY A 298 5.30 26.20 13.81
CA GLY A 298 5.55 25.16 12.82
C GLY A 298 4.43 24.12 12.78
N GLY A 299 4.27 23.44 11.66
CA GLY A 299 3.41 22.26 11.51
C GLY A 299 4.10 21.00 12.00
N GLY A 300 3.35 20.05 12.56
CA GLY A 300 3.85 18.75 13.01
C GLY A 300 4.44 17.91 11.87
N GLY A 301 5.41 17.08 12.18
CA GLY A 301 6.02 16.12 11.28
C GLY A 301 5.70 14.66 11.65
N ALA A 302 6.10 13.74 10.77
CA ALA A 302 5.83 12.32 10.96
C ALA A 302 6.60 11.70 12.14
N ALA A 303 7.80 12.21 12.45
CA ALA A 303 8.65 11.70 13.54
C ALA A 303 8.66 12.60 14.79
N ALA A 304 8.38 13.89 14.62
CA ALA A 304 8.46 14.85 15.72
C ALA A 304 7.35 15.92 15.63
N ALA A 305 6.89 16.38 16.78
CA ALA A 305 6.05 17.57 16.87
C ALA A 305 6.83 18.81 16.38
N ALA A 306 6.10 19.85 16.02
CA ALA A 306 6.69 21.11 15.62
C ALA A 306 7.26 21.88 16.82
N GLY A 307 8.08 22.88 16.52
CA GLY A 307 8.52 23.83 17.53
C GLY A 307 7.40 24.81 17.91
N ASP A 308 7.23 25.02 19.22
CA ASP A 308 6.30 26.00 19.76
C ASP A 308 6.83 27.41 19.57
N ALA A 309 5.99 28.29 19.06
CA ALA A 309 6.34 29.69 18.90
C ALA A 309 6.44 30.47 20.25
N ALA A 310 5.99 29.84 21.34
CA ALA A 310 6.16 30.39 22.70
C ALA A 310 7.61 30.31 23.18
N SER A 311 8.40 29.37 22.67
CA SER A 311 9.82 29.27 22.96
C SER A 311 10.57 30.19 22.00
N ALA A 312 11.30 31.14 22.56
CA ALA A 312 12.02 32.15 21.81
C ALA A 312 12.88 31.52 20.69
N GLY A 313 12.54 31.80 19.43
CA GLY A 313 13.33 31.46 18.27
C GLY A 313 13.10 30.12 17.59
N ASN A 314 12.14 29.29 18.01
CA ASN A 314 11.86 28.01 17.38
C ASN A 314 10.51 27.98 16.67
N PHE A 315 10.52 28.15 15.35
CA PHE A 315 9.35 28.13 14.47
C PHE A 315 9.47 27.03 13.43
N THR A 316 10.33 26.08 13.70
CA THR A 316 10.63 24.99 12.74
C THR A 316 9.47 24.02 12.62
N GLY A 317 9.31 23.50 11.43
CA GLY A 317 8.44 22.35 11.21
C GLY A 317 9.00 21.09 11.88
N GLY A 318 8.11 20.20 12.33
CA GLY A 318 8.46 18.90 12.90
C GLY A 318 9.16 18.03 11.86
N SER A 319 10.14 17.27 12.29
CA SER A 319 10.89 16.37 11.39
C SER A 319 10.04 15.21 10.90
N GLY A 320 10.27 14.82 9.66
CA GLY A 320 9.72 13.62 9.04
C GLY A 320 10.42 12.34 9.47
N SER A 321 9.83 11.22 9.10
CA SER A 321 10.36 9.89 9.39
C SER A 321 11.27 9.36 8.29
N ASN A 322 12.32 8.66 8.70
CA ASN A 322 13.28 8.00 7.84
C ASN A 322 12.78 6.61 7.41
N THR A 323 13.11 6.21 6.19
CA THR A 323 12.86 4.86 5.69
C THR A 323 13.95 4.40 4.73
N THR A 324 14.25 3.11 4.76
CA THR A 324 15.15 2.43 3.82
C THR A 324 14.39 1.64 2.75
N ILE A 325 13.07 1.85 2.60
CA ILE A 325 12.23 1.09 1.65
C ILE A 325 12.72 1.21 0.20
N LEU A 326 13.30 2.35 -0.16
CA LEU A 326 13.90 2.59 -1.49
C LEU A 326 15.22 1.85 -1.69
N GLY A 327 15.89 1.42 -0.60
CA GLY A 327 17.22 0.81 -0.71
C GLY A 327 18.28 1.77 -1.28
N SER A 328 19.36 1.19 -1.78
CA SER A 328 20.45 1.93 -2.46
C SER A 328 20.27 1.86 -3.98
N ILE A 329 19.26 2.53 -4.54
CA ILE A 329 19.02 2.50 -5.99
C ILE A 329 19.64 3.74 -6.64
N PRO A 330 20.70 3.60 -7.46
CA PRO A 330 21.33 4.72 -8.15
C PRO A 330 20.45 5.36 -9.25
N GLN A 331 19.40 4.68 -9.70
CA GLN A 331 18.65 5.00 -10.92
C GLN A 331 17.22 5.51 -10.69
N VAL A 332 16.77 5.64 -9.44
CA VAL A 332 15.44 6.20 -9.15
C VAL A 332 15.59 7.68 -8.85
N PRO A 333 14.75 8.55 -9.43
CA PRO A 333 14.67 9.94 -9.01
C PRO A 333 14.63 10.00 -7.49
N SER A 334 15.33 10.97 -6.90
CA SER A 334 15.53 11.05 -5.45
C SER A 334 14.23 11.39 -4.73
N TYR A 335 13.34 10.41 -4.57
CA TYR A 335 12.14 10.57 -3.74
C TYR A 335 12.53 10.67 -2.27
N GLY A 336 11.83 11.54 -1.55
CA GLY A 336 12.18 11.87 -0.18
C GLY A 336 13.44 12.74 -0.07
N GLU A 337 13.70 13.24 1.10
CA GLU A 337 14.83 14.12 1.40
C GLU A 337 16.00 13.32 2.00
N PRO A 338 17.26 13.57 1.58
CA PRO A 338 18.41 12.97 2.24
C PRO A 338 18.57 13.57 3.64
N GLY A 339 19.07 12.81 4.60
CA GLY A 339 19.26 13.26 5.96
C GLY A 339 20.40 12.53 6.66
N PRO A 340 20.55 12.72 7.98
CA PRO A 340 21.71 12.23 8.74
C PRO A 340 21.79 10.70 8.82
N ASN A 341 20.65 10.01 8.75
CA ASN A 341 20.62 8.54 8.78
C ASN A 341 20.54 7.96 7.36
N PRO A 342 20.99 6.73 7.13
CA PRO A 342 20.81 6.03 5.87
C PRO A 342 19.32 5.95 5.49
N GLY A 343 18.99 6.17 4.21
CA GLY A 343 17.62 6.16 3.69
C GLY A 343 17.12 7.55 3.31
N ARG A 344 15.81 7.69 3.27
CA ARG A 344 15.13 8.93 2.86
C ARG A 344 14.08 9.33 3.88
N TYR A 345 13.92 10.63 4.06
CA TYR A 345 12.95 11.24 4.97
C TYR A 345 11.71 11.69 4.22
N PHE A 346 10.55 11.48 4.84
CA PHE A 346 9.23 11.87 4.33
C PHE A 346 8.40 12.46 5.46
N GLY A 347 7.44 13.29 5.11
CA GLY A 347 6.49 13.85 6.07
C GLY A 347 7.11 14.87 7.03
N GLY A 348 7.87 15.83 6.52
CA GLY A 348 8.31 16.99 7.29
C GLY A 348 7.23 18.05 7.38
N GLY A 349 7.01 18.67 8.55
CA GLY A 349 6.07 19.78 8.73
C GLY A 349 6.59 21.09 8.16
N GLY A 350 5.69 22.02 7.81
CA GLY A 350 6.06 23.36 7.35
C GLY A 350 6.58 24.27 8.49
N GLY A 351 7.52 25.14 8.20
CA GLY A 351 7.99 26.17 9.14
C GLY A 351 7.01 27.32 9.31
N GLY A 352 6.93 27.91 10.48
CA GLY A 352 6.12 29.11 10.75
C GLY A 352 6.73 30.40 10.18
N GLY A 353 5.88 31.31 9.73
CA GLY A 353 6.32 32.63 9.24
C GLY A 353 6.77 33.54 10.36
N LEU A 354 7.75 34.36 10.09
CA LEU A 354 8.29 35.34 11.04
C LEU A 354 7.74 36.74 10.78
N TYR A 355 7.63 37.52 11.85
CA TYR A 355 7.38 38.96 11.82
C TYR A 355 8.67 39.70 12.19
N ASP A 356 9.25 40.39 11.23
CA ASP A 356 10.49 41.13 11.41
C ASP A 356 10.18 42.56 11.88
N THR A 357 10.22 42.78 13.18
CA THR A 357 10.18 44.15 13.79
C THR A 357 11.46 44.49 14.53
N SER A 358 12.41 43.57 14.62
CA SER A 358 13.57 43.75 15.49
C SER A 358 14.86 43.35 14.77
N PRO A 359 15.93 44.14 14.87
CA PRO A 359 17.27 43.77 14.42
C PRO A 359 17.85 42.57 15.21
N GLU A 360 17.13 42.05 16.20
CA GLU A 360 17.59 40.98 17.10
C GLU A 360 17.20 39.54 16.64
N THR A 361 16.60 39.37 15.45
CA THR A 361 16.13 38.07 15.01
C THR A 361 16.90 37.34 13.89
N PRO A 362 18.22 37.52 13.72
CA PRO A 362 18.98 36.69 12.76
C PRO A 362 19.11 35.21 13.16
N THR A 363 18.71 34.85 14.37
CA THR A 363 18.89 33.49 14.94
C THR A 363 17.64 32.65 15.00
N ALA A 364 16.47 33.20 14.65
CA ALA A 364 15.23 32.46 14.67
C ALA A 364 15.14 31.48 13.47
N SER A 365 15.01 30.20 13.73
CA SER A 365 14.85 29.18 12.70
C SER A 365 13.38 28.99 12.37
N ASN A 366 13.02 29.17 11.09
CA ASN A 366 11.69 28.90 10.53
C ASN A 366 11.73 27.88 9.38
N ASN A 367 12.73 27.04 9.43
CA ASN A 367 12.89 25.98 8.43
C ASN A 367 11.74 24.99 8.49
N GLY A 368 11.40 24.48 7.32
CA GLY A 368 10.58 23.28 7.26
C GLY A 368 11.29 22.08 7.88
N GLY A 369 10.52 21.12 8.37
CA GLY A 369 11.05 19.87 8.91
C GLY A 369 11.69 19.02 7.82
N LEU A 370 12.74 18.30 8.17
CA LEU A 370 13.37 17.32 7.29
C LEU A 370 12.32 16.31 6.79
N GLY A 371 12.34 16.01 5.50
CA GLY A 371 11.30 15.18 4.86
C GLY A 371 10.35 15.98 3.98
N GLY A 372 10.82 17.13 3.48
CA GLY A 372 10.15 17.92 2.45
C GLY A 372 9.27 19.04 2.97
N GLY A 373 9.40 19.45 4.23
CA GLY A 373 8.69 20.62 4.76
C GLY A 373 9.12 21.92 4.09
N GLY A 374 8.16 22.82 3.77
CA GLY A 374 8.40 24.15 3.23
C GLY A 374 8.84 25.12 4.32
N ASN A 375 9.80 26.01 4.03
CA ASN A 375 10.25 27.05 4.98
C ASN A 375 9.20 28.16 5.15
N GLY A 376 9.07 28.68 6.34
CA GLY A 376 8.29 29.88 6.60
C GLY A 376 8.92 31.15 5.95
N GLY A 377 8.09 32.13 5.65
CA GLY A 377 8.53 33.42 5.11
C GLY A 377 9.30 34.24 6.13
N THR A 378 10.38 34.99 5.67
CA THR A 378 11.21 35.89 6.51
C THR A 378 11.80 37.02 5.67
N PRO A 379 11.21 38.15 5.53
CA PRO A 379 9.82 38.38 5.19
C PRO A 379 9.49 37.81 3.79
N GLY A 380 8.28 37.31 3.57
CA GLY A 380 7.90 36.78 2.27
C GLY A 380 6.77 35.77 2.36
N ALA A 381 6.42 35.21 1.23
CA ALA A 381 5.53 34.05 1.20
C ALA A 381 6.23 32.84 1.79
N GLY A 382 5.47 31.91 2.38
CA GLY A 382 5.96 30.59 2.77
C GLY A 382 6.31 29.76 1.54
N SER A 383 7.31 28.91 1.65
CA SER A 383 7.70 27.97 0.60
C SER A 383 6.75 26.77 0.55
N ALA A 384 6.54 26.22 -0.63
CA ALA A 384 5.78 24.99 -0.76
C ALA A 384 6.55 23.79 -0.16
N GLY A 385 5.82 22.82 0.38
CA GLY A 385 6.33 21.52 0.68
C GLY A 385 6.75 20.76 -0.58
N THR A 386 7.75 19.92 -0.47
CA THR A 386 8.31 19.17 -1.59
C THR A 386 7.30 18.14 -2.08
N ALA A 387 7.06 18.08 -3.38
CA ALA A 387 6.18 17.09 -3.99
C ALA A 387 6.67 15.65 -3.74
N ASN A 388 5.76 14.71 -3.61
CA ASN A 388 6.02 13.28 -3.38
C ASN A 388 6.77 13.01 -2.05
N THR A 389 6.58 13.87 -1.06
CA THR A 389 7.13 13.70 0.29
C THR A 389 6.06 13.76 1.38
N GLY A 390 4.89 14.34 1.06
CA GLY A 390 3.87 14.67 2.06
C GLY A 390 4.26 15.82 2.97
N GLY A 391 5.22 16.66 2.56
CA GLY A 391 5.70 17.78 3.36
C GLY A 391 4.64 18.88 3.53
N GLY A 392 4.53 19.49 4.72
CA GLY A 392 3.67 20.66 4.98
C GLY A 392 4.21 21.91 4.30
N GLY A 393 3.34 22.83 3.90
CA GLY A 393 3.70 24.16 3.36
C GLY A 393 4.10 25.15 4.46
N GLY A 394 5.06 26.04 4.20
CA GLY A 394 5.51 27.09 5.13
C GLY A 394 4.47 28.20 5.31
N GLY A 395 4.39 28.79 6.49
CA GLY A 395 3.56 29.97 6.77
C GLY A 395 4.12 31.25 6.15
N GLY A 396 3.24 32.20 5.77
CA GLY A 396 3.64 33.53 5.32
C GLY A 396 4.31 34.35 6.43
N GLY A 397 5.38 35.07 6.11
CA GLY A 397 6.10 35.97 7.01
C GLY A 397 5.95 37.44 6.61
N ARG A 398 6.16 38.38 7.53
CA ARG A 398 5.96 39.80 7.29
C ARG A 398 7.19 40.65 7.63
N ALA A 399 7.44 41.73 6.82
CA ALA A 399 8.39 42.80 7.18
C ALA A 399 7.70 43.89 8.00
N GLY A 400 8.34 44.30 9.10
CA GLY A 400 7.79 45.28 10.05
C GLY A 400 7.49 46.66 9.49
N SER A 401 8.16 47.08 8.44
CA SER A 401 8.15 48.45 7.91
C SER A 401 7.28 48.69 6.69
N ALA A 402 6.60 47.67 6.18
CA ALA A 402 5.71 47.79 5.01
C ALA A 402 4.24 47.60 5.39
N PRO A 403 3.48 48.69 5.65
CA PRO A 403 2.05 48.60 5.87
C PRO A 403 1.37 48.05 4.61
N GLY A 404 0.55 47.00 4.74
CA GLY A 404 -0.35 46.52 3.70
C GLY A 404 0.13 45.32 2.88
N ALA A 405 1.34 44.82 3.05
CA ALA A 405 1.80 43.64 2.30
C ALA A 405 1.36 42.33 2.97
N SER A 406 0.24 41.79 2.55
CA SER A 406 -0.15 40.40 2.88
C SER A 406 0.76 39.41 2.17
N ARG A 407 1.08 38.28 2.82
CA ARG A 407 1.94 37.21 2.28
C ARG A 407 1.24 35.87 2.36
N GLY A 408 1.21 35.16 1.25
CA GLY A 408 0.59 33.85 1.17
C GLY A 408 1.40 32.77 1.89
N GLY A 409 0.71 31.73 2.31
CA GLY A 409 1.33 30.49 2.75
C GLY A 409 1.76 29.62 1.55
N GLY A 410 2.73 28.76 1.76
CA GLY A 410 3.13 27.74 0.79
C GLY A 410 2.10 26.59 0.69
N ALA A 411 1.94 26.01 -0.48
CA ALA A 411 1.15 24.78 -0.63
C ALA A 411 1.85 23.60 0.06
N GLY A 412 1.10 22.63 0.54
CA GLY A 412 1.65 21.34 0.96
C GLY A 412 2.15 20.52 -0.23
N GLY A 413 3.11 19.64 -0.01
CA GLY A 413 3.60 18.67 -0.99
C GLY A 413 2.63 17.50 -1.16
N SER A 414 2.56 16.93 -2.37
CA SER A 414 1.80 15.69 -2.59
C SER A 414 2.39 14.52 -1.81
N GLY A 415 1.55 13.52 -1.52
CA GLY A 415 1.95 12.26 -0.94
C GLY A 415 2.66 11.35 -1.94
N ILE A 416 2.93 10.12 -1.49
CA ILE A 416 3.56 9.06 -2.29
C ILE A 416 3.15 7.70 -1.72
N VAL A 417 3.06 6.68 -2.58
CA VAL A 417 2.95 5.29 -2.17
C VAL A 417 4.10 4.49 -2.75
N ILE A 418 4.81 3.75 -1.91
CA ILE A 418 5.94 2.92 -2.31
C ILE A 418 5.66 1.50 -1.84
N LEU A 419 5.75 0.54 -2.76
CA LEU A 419 5.59 -0.89 -2.51
C LEU A 419 6.90 -1.59 -2.83
N ARG A 420 7.32 -2.54 -1.96
CA ARG A 420 8.52 -3.34 -2.17
C ARG A 420 8.23 -4.81 -1.88
N HIS A 421 8.58 -5.68 -2.79
CA HIS A 421 8.39 -7.13 -2.68
C HIS A 421 9.58 -7.87 -3.29
N ALA A 422 9.79 -9.14 -2.91
CA ALA A 422 10.78 -9.97 -3.56
C ALA A 422 10.38 -10.19 -5.03
N THR A 423 11.34 -10.05 -5.95
CA THR A 423 11.09 -10.22 -7.39
C THR A 423 10.70 -11.66 -7.72
N ALA A 424 11.27 -12.64 -7.01
CA ALA A 424 10.99 -14.05 -7.22
C ALA A 424 9.57 -14.48 -6.81
N ASP A 425 8.94 -13.75 -5.87
CA ASP A 425 7.60 -14.07 -5.38
C ASP A 425 6.49 -13.53 -6.28
N ALA A 426 6.85 -12.60 -7.15
CA ALA A 426 5.91 -11.92 -8.02
C ALA A 426 5.65 -12.74 -9.30
N SER A 427 4.37 -12.88 -9.65
CA SER A 427 3.97 -13.37 -10.98
C SER A 427 4.53 -12.46 -12.07
N PRO A 428 4.83 -12.97 -13.28
CA PRO A 428 5.17 -12.11 -14.44
C PRO A 428 4.11 -11.06 -14.78
N ALA A 429 2.88 -11.23 -14.27
CA ALA A 429 1.75 -10.30 -14.49
C ALA A 429 1.68 -9.15 -13.47
N VAL A 430 2.58 -9.07 -12.49
CA VAL A 430 2.59 -7.96 -11.51
C VAL A 430 2.81 -6.63 -12.21
N SER A 431 1.87 -5.72 -12.03
CA SER A 431 1.89 -4.41 -12.71
C SER A 431 1.49 -3.27 -11.77
N GLY A 432 1.61 -2.05 -12.26
CA GLY A 432 1.32 -0.82 -11.53
C GLY A 432 2.55 -0.12 -10.99
N GLY A 433 2.40 1.16 -10.71
CA GLY A 433 3.46 2.09 -10.32
C GLY A 433 3.93 2.95 -11.48
N ASP A 434 4.14 4.24 -11.22
CA ASP A 434 4.67 5.20 -12.20
C ASP A 434 6.15 4.92 -12.47
N VAL A 435 6.85 4.40 -11.46
CA VAL A 435 8.24 3.97 -11.54
C VAL A 435 8.38 2.57 -10.96
N VAL A 436 9.07 1.71 -11.69
CA VAL A 436 9.43 0.36 -11.26
C VAL A 436 10.94 0.22 -11.28
N ALA A 437 11.52 -0.19 -10.18
CA ALA A 437 12.97 -0.34 -10.03
C ALA A 437 13.31 -1.65 -9.31
N THR A 438 14.52 -2.17 -9.56
CA THR A 438 15.04 -3.37 -8.89
C THR A 438 16.13 -2.99 -7.92
N CYS A 439 16.08 -3.54 -6.70
CA CYS A 439 17.09 -3.35 -5.66
C CYS A 439 17.50 -4.72 -5.09
N GLY A 440 18.61 -5.27 -5.56
CA GLY A 440 19.01 -6.64 -5.23
C GLY A 440 17.98 -7.65 -5.73
N SER A 441 17.45 -8.46 -4.81
CA SER A 441 16.40 -9.45 -5.09
C SER A 441 14.98 -8.87 -5.06
N ASP A 442 14.81 -7.56 -4.77
CA ASP A 442 13.50 -6.96 -4.58
C ASP A 442 13.12 -6.04 -5.74
N THR A 443 11.84 -5.99 -6.05
CA THR A 443 11.21 -5.01 -6.93
C THR A 443 10.54 -3.93 -6.09
N ILE A 444 10.76 -2.66 -6.48
CA ILE A 444 10.18 -1.49 -5.86
C ILE A 444 9.27 -0.81 -6.88
N ARG A 445 8.03 -0.50 -6.46
CA ARG A 445 7.02 0.19 -7.26
C ARG A 445 6.63 1.48 -6.57
N ILE A 446 6.70 2.58 -7.29
CA ILE A 446 6.47 3.92 -6.76
C ILE A 446 5.27 4.52 -7.48
N PHE A 447 4.32 5.02 -6.71
CA PHE A 447 3.15 5.75 -7.18
C PHE A 447 3.26 7.21 -6.74
N THR A 448 3.35 8.11 -7.69
CA THR A 448 3.29 9.57 -7.50
C THR A 448 1.93 10.12 -7.90
N GLY A 449 1.11 9.32 -8.55
CA GLY A 449 -0.29 9.52 -8.88
C GLY A 449 -1.14 8.30 -8.48
N SER A 450 -2.45 8.47 -8.48
CA SER A 450 -3.38 7.38 -8.18
C SER A 450 -3.37 6.34 -9.30
N GLY A 451 -3.50 5.06 -8.95
CA GLY A 451 -3.42 3.95 -9.90
C GLY A 451 -3.88 2.63 -9.29
N THR A 452 -3.40 1.54 -9.84
CA THR A 452 -3.71 0.19 -9.36
C THR A 452 -2.43 -0.63 -9.28
N PHE A 453 -2.24 -1.32 -8.18
CA PHE A 453 -1.25 -2.38 -8.03
C PHE A 453 -1.93 -3.72 -8.29
N VAL A 454 -1.43 -4.48 -9.26
CA VAL A 454 -1.82 -5.88 -9.50
C VAL A 454 -0.69 -6.75 -8.99
N SER A 455 -1.01 -7.62 -8.02
CA SER A 455 -0.05 -8.50 -7.32
C SER A 455 0.29 -9.76 -8.08
#